data_141b78c1fe7dacb55825a08877008d44
#
_entry.id   141b78c1fe7dacb55825a08877008d44
#
_cell.length_a   1.000
_cell.length_b   1.000
_cell.length_c   1.000
_cell.angle_alpha   90.00
_cell.angle_beta   90.00
_cell.angle_gamma   90.00
#
_symmetry.space_group_name_H-M   'P 1'
#
loop_
_entity.id
_entity.type
_entity.pdbx_description
1 polymer ?
#
loop_
_entity_poly.entity_id
_entity_poly.type
_entity_poly.pdbx_seq_one_letter_code
_entity_poly.pdbx_strand_id
1 'polypeptide(L)'
;MRIDPERYPKLSRIEAPADLRQFADADLPAIADELRAYLIEQVARVGGHFGAGLGVIELTIALHFLYDTPTDHLVWDVGHQCYPHKILTGRRDRIRTIKQRDGLAPFPRREESPFDSFGVGHSSTSISAALGMAIAYARAEDSRRVVAVIGDGAMTAGMAYEALNHAGGMDPPPNFLVILNDNRMSISENVGGLSRMLGRMMTSSTLNALREGGKKLVGSRNPVARFLRRWEEHAKGMFVPSAFFEEMGFHYTGPIDGHDLPSLLSALRMLKTLKGPQFLHVITTKGKGYERAESDQIGYHAVAPFDPLVGVKAKVGSGKPSFTEVFSDWLCDMAAAEPRLLGITPAMREGSGLVRFSQAYPDRYFDVAIAEQHAVTLAAGMACAGAKPVVAIYSTFLQRAYDQLIHDVALQDLDVLFAIDRAGVVGPDGATHAGSFDLSYLRAIPNMLVMAPADENECRLMLSTGFRHPGPAAVRYPRGQGPGVMVAKALDLLPIGKAEVRRRGGRLAFLVFGPLLDAASGVAAQWGATLVNMRFVKPLDGALLLELSRSHEGFVTIEDNAIIGGAGSAVAEFLAGHGICLPLLQLGLPDQWLEHMRREEMLASVGLDAAGIANSVAERWPQLQKIA
;
A
#
# COMPACT_ATOMS: atom_id res chain seq x y z
N MET A 1 7.04 22.75 17.13
CA MET A 1 7.00 22.98 18.61
C MET A 1 8.08 22.09 19.20
N ARG A 2 9.01 22.67 19.91
CA ARG A 2 10.11 21.89 20.50
C ARG A 2 9.59 20.91 21.56
N ILE A 3 10.27 19.78 21.71
CA ILE A 3 9.99 18.79 22.75
C ILE A 3 10.18 19.41 24.14
N ASP A 4 9.34 19.00 25.09
CA ASP A 4 9.43 19.45 26.49
C ASP A 4 10.55 18.67 27.21
N PRO A 5 11.65 19.33 27.63
CA PRO A 5 12.78 18.66 28.29
C PRO A 5 12.45 18.17 29.72
N GLU A 6 11.46 18.77 30.40
CA GLU A 6 11.07 18.30 31.73
C GLU A 6 10.32 16.98 31.66
N ARG A 7 9.49 16.82 30.62
CA ARG A 7 8.71 15.60 30.39
C ARG A 7 9.51 14.50 29.69
N TYR A 8 10.46 14.87 28.83
CA TYR A 8 11.26 13.94 28.02
C TYR A 8 12.77 14.26 28.17
N PRO A 9 13.35 14.07 29.36
CA PRO A 9 14.70 14.56 29.67
C PRO A 9 15.82 13.90 28.87
N LYS A 10 15.66 12.64 28.44
CA LYS A 10 16.64 11.93 27.63
C LYS A 10 16.37 12.13 26.13
N LEU A 11 15.13 11.95 25.68
CA LEU A 11 14.75 12.09 24.27
C LEU A 11 14.97 13.52 23.76
N SER A 12 14.79 14.54 24.60
CA SER A 12 15.04 15.94 24.24
C SER A 12 16.50 16.22 23.85
N ARG A 13 17.44 15.40 24.32
CA ARG A 13 18.88 15.51 24.05
C ARG A 13 19.31 14.80 22.74
N ILE A 14 18.40 14.09 22.06
CA ILE A 14 18.68 13.31 20.88
C ILE A 14 18.16 14.07 19.66
N GLU A 15 19.05 14.76 18.93
CA GLU A 15 18.73 15.40 17.65
C GLU A 15 19.04 14.45 16.48
N ALA A 16 20.07 13.61 16.63
CA ALA A 16 20.49 12.64 15.63
C ALA A 16 20.95 11.33 16.29
N PRO A 17 21.08 10.23 15.53
CA PRO A 17 21.61 8.97 16.05
C PRO A 17 22.99 9.08 16.71
N ALA A 18 23.81 10.03 16.29
CA ALA A 18 25.10 10.30 16.92
C ALA A 18 24.96 10.68 18.41
N ASP A 19 23.89 11.41 18.77
CA ASP A 19 23.62 11.76 20.18
C ASP A 19 23.14 10.54 20.96
N LEU A 20 22.30 9.70 20.35
CA LEU A 20 21.85 8.44 20.97
C LEU A 20 23.03 7.53 21.32
N ARG A 21 24.05 7.46 20.46
CA ARG A 21 25.27 6.66 20.68
C ARG A 21 26.15 7.15 21.84
N GLN A 22 25.89 8.32 22.40
CA GLN A 22 26.58 8.84 23.58
C GLN A 22 26.00 8.37 24.91
N PHE A 23 24.82 7.77 24.91
CA PHE A 23 24.21 7.20 26.10
C PHE A 23 24.80 5.84 26.44
N ALA A 24 24.71 5.45 27.72
CA ALA A 24 25.07 4.08 28.12
C ALA A 24 23.93 3.10 27.80
N ASP A 25 24.26 1.80 27.62
CA ASP A 25 23.26 0.74 27.43
C ASP A 25 22.13 0.80 28.47
N ALA A 26 22.47 1.12 29.74
CA ALA A 26 21.53 1.22 30.85
C ALA A 26 20.51 2.37 30.72
N ASP A 27 20.77 3.37 29.89
CA ASP A 27 19.86 4.49 29.63
C ASP A 27 18.80 4.18 28.57
N LEU A 28 19.06 3.22 27.69
CA LEU A 28 18.23 2.93 26.52
C LEU A 28 16.78 2.53 26.87
N PRO A 29 16.50 1.74 27.92
CA PRO A 29 15.12 1.46 28.31
C PRO A 29 14.31 2.73 28.66
N ALA A 30 14.91 3.69 29.36
CA ALA A 30 14.24 4.95 29.68
C ALA A 30 14.00 5.80 28.43
N ILE A 31 14.94 5.79 27.45
CA ILE A 31 14.75 6.42 26.14
C ILE A 31 13.61 5.76 25.37
N ALA A 32 13.46 4.44 25.44
CA ALA A 32 12.37 3.72 24.79
C ALA A 32 11.01 4.12 25.39
N ASP A 33 10.93 4.27 26.70
CA ASP A 33 9.70 4.71 27.37
C ASP A 33 9.32 6.16 27.00
N GLU A 34 10.29 7.07 26.97
CA GLU A 34 10.08 8.45 26.54
C GLU A 34 9.67 8.52 25.06
N LEU A 35 10.32 7.77 24.18
CA LEU A 35 10.00 7.73 22.76
C LEU A 35 8.58 7.17 22.52
N ARG A 36 8.19 6.13 23.26
CA ARG A 36 6.84 5.56 23.22
C ARG A 36 5.80 6.58 23.65
N ALA A 37 6.00 7.21 24.79
CA ALA A 37 5.07 8.23 25.31
C ALA A 37 4.95 9.42 24.36
N TYR A 38 6.07 9.87 23.79
CA TYR A 38 6.11 10.95 22.81
C TYR A 38 5.37 10.55 21.52
N LEU A 39 5.61 9.35 20.98
CA LEU A 39 4.95 8.86 19.78
C LEU A 39 3.42 8.78 19.97
N ILE A 40 2.97 8.24 21.11
CA ILE A 40 1.53 8.18 21.46
C ILE A 40 0.93 9.59 21.45
N GLU A 41 1.57 10.53 22.16
CA GLU A 41 1.08 11.91 22.23
C GLU A 41 1.00 12.58 20.85
N GLN A 42 2.03 12.42 20.02
CA GLN A 42 2.08 13.12 18.74
C GLN A 42 1.10 12.53 17.72
N VAL A 43 1.05 11.19 17.58
CA VAL A 43 0.15 10.53 16.64
C VAL A 43 -1.32 10.66 17.04
N ALA A 44 -1.62 10.67 18.34
CA ALA A 44 -2.97 10.93 18.81
C ALA A 44 -3.54 12.29 18.34
N ARG A 45 -2.68 13.29 18.16
CA ARG A 45 -3.06 14.64 17.71
C ARG A 45 -3.30 14.76 16.21
N VAL A 46 -2.53 14.03 15.39
CA VAL A 46 -2.51 14.22 13.94
C VAL A 46 -3.02 13.02 13.15
N GLY A 47 -3.09 11.85 13.79
CA GLY A 47 -3.36 10.58 13.13
C GLY A 47 -2.12 10.01 12.44
N GLY A 48 -2.30 8.89 11.74
CA GLY A 48 -1.24 8.21 10.98
C GLY A 48 -1.06 6.76 11.35
N HIS A 49 0.05 6.15 10.90
CA HIS A 49 0.42 4.78 11.27
C HIS A 49 0.85 4.73 12.74
N PHE A 50 0.26 3.86 13.53
CA PHE A 50 0.41 3.93 14.97
C PHE A 50 0.96 2.63 15.59
N GLY A 51 0.17 1.55 15.57
CA GLY A 51 0.51 0.30 16.26
C GLY A 51 1.83 -0.31 15.80
N ALA A 52 2.13 -0.25 14.51
CA ALA A 52 3.37 -0.78 13.96
C ALA A 52 4.61 -0.02 14.46
N GLY A 53 4.51 1.32 14.58
CA GLY A 53 5.58 2.15 15.13
C GLY A 53 5.88 1.84 16.60
N LEU A 54 4.83 1.63 17.42
CA LEU A 54 4.99 1.23 18.82
C LEU A 54 5.67 -0.14 18.99
N GLY A 55 5.43 -1.06 18.06
CA GLY A 55 6.01 -2.39 18.08
C GLY A 55 7.52 -2.44 17.80
N VAL A 56 8.11 -1.40 17.22
CA VAL A 56 9.54 -1.41 16.80
C VAL A 56 10.40 -0.36 17.50
N ILE A 57 9.95 0.19 18.61
CA ILE A 57 10.69 1.25 19.34
C ILE A 57 12.05 0.75 19.78
N GLU A 58 12.10 -0.37 20.49
CA GLU A 58 13.34 -0.96 21.01
C GLU A 58 14.27 -1.37 19.85
N LEU A 59 13.74 -1.99 18.81
CA LEU A 59 14.49 -2.35 17.62
C LEU A 59 15.09 -1.12 16.93
N THR A 60 14.31 -0.04 16.79
CA THR A 60 14.77 1.21 16.16
C THR A 60 15.91 1.85 16.98
N ILE A 61 15.78 1.89 18.30
CA ILE A 61 16.83 2.38 19.21
C ILE A 61 18.09 1.52 19.06
N ALA A 62 17.97 0.20 19.13
CA ALA A 62 19.10 -0.71 19.05
C ALA A 62 19.86 -0.57 17.71
N LEU A 63 19.13 -0.40 16.60
CA LEU A 63 19.72 -0.19 15.29
C LEU A 63 20.49 1.13 15.20
N HIS A 64 19.87 2.25 15.59
CA HIS A 64 20.55 3.56 15.56
C HIS A 64 21.65 3.71 16.59
N PHE A 65 21.60 2.95 17.66
CA PHE A 65 22.64 2.91 18.69
C PHE A 65 23.89 2.14 18.22
N LEU A 66 23.70 1.02 17.50
CA LEU A 66 24.82 0.13 17.12
C LEU A 66 25.36 0.39 15.71
N TYR A 67 24.54 0.83 14.78
CA TYR A 67 24.96 1.12 13.39
C TYR A 67 25.27 2.61 13.22
N ASP A 68 26.29 2.90 12.44
CA ASP A 68 26.75 4.28 12.20
C ASP A 68 25.92 4.95 11.10
N THR A 69 24.61 5.10 11.37
CA THR A 69 23.71 5.79 10.45
C THR A 69 23.98 7.30 10.42
N PRO A 70 23.95 7.95 9.24
CA PRO A 70 23.49 7.45 7.93
C PRO A 70 24.56 6.73 7.08
N THR A 71 25.79 6.57 7.56
CA THR A 71 26.87 5.87 6.84
C THR A 71 26.49 4.41 6.60
N ASP A 72 26.10 3.69 7.67
CA ASP A 72 25.43 2.41 7.55
C ASP A 72 23.97 2.63 7.14
N HIS A 73 23.42 1.74 6.30
CA HIS A 73 22.09 1.89 5.74
C HIS A 73 21.05 1.02 6.41
N LEU A 74 19.90 1.64 6.75
CA LEU A 74 18.69 0.94 7.20
C LEU A 74 17.62 1.05 6.12
N VAL A 75 17.11 -0.09 5.64
CA VAL A 75 16.02 -0.17 4.67
C VAL A 75 14.80 -0.76 5.37
N TRP A 76 13.79 0.07 5.58
CA TRP A 76 12.52 -0.31 6.19
C TRP A 76 11.56 -0.83 5.13
N ASP A 77 11.05 -2.05 5.28
CA ASP A 77 10.03 -2.58 4.39
C ASP A 77 8.69 -1.89 4.63
N VAL A 78 7.96 -1.54 3.56
CA VAL A 78 6.75 -0.69 3.60
C VAL A 78 7.04 0.70 4.20
N GLY A 79 7.64 0.75 5.37
CA GLY A 79 7.98 1.97 6.07
C GLY A 79 6.86 2.57 6.95
N HIS A 80 5.73 1.89 7.12
CA HIS A 80 4.63 2.31 7.99
C HIS A 80 5.01 2.33 9.48
N GLN A 81 6.07 1.61 9.87
CA GLN A 81 6.63 1.57 11.23
C GLN A 81 7.71 2.63 11.48
N CYS A 82 8.01 3.52 10.53
CA CYS A 82 9.19 4.40 10.55
C CYS A 82 9.08 5.65 11.46
N TYR A 83 7.98 5.87 12.17
CA TYR A 83 7.84 7.08 12.99
C TYR A 83 8.88 7.19 14.10
N PRO A 84 9.24 6.13 14.86
CA PRO A 84 10.38 6.16 15.77
C PRO A 84 11.70 6.51 15.08
N HIS A 85 11.94 5.96 13.87
CA HIS A 85 13.09 6.30 13.04
C HIS A 85 13.12 7.80 12.69
N LYS A 86 12.01 8.38 12.24
CA LYS A 86 11.92 9.82 11.94
C LYS A 86 12.18 10.69 13.18
N ILE A 87 11.66 10.29 14.34
CA ILE A 87 11.87 11.00 15.61
C ILE A 87 13.36 11.02 16.00
N LEU A 88 14.05 9.89 15.88
CA LEU A 88 15.47 9.76 16.26
C LEU A 88 16.45 10.34 15.22
N THR A 89 15.96 10.75 14.05
CA THR A 89 16.77 11.22 12.91
C THR A 89 16.50 12.68 12.53
N GLY A 90 16.33 13.55 13.54
CA GLY A 90 16.25 15.00 13.36
C GLY A 90 14.87 15.54 12.96
N ARG A 91 13.83 14.67 12.89
CA ARG A 91 12.49 15.08 12.47
C ARG A 91 11.48 15.12 13.62
N ARG A 92 11.93 14.94 14.85
CA ARG A 92 11.13 14.88 16.07
C ARG A 92 10.14 16.04 16.19
N ASP A 93 10.61 17.27 16.11
CA ASP A 93 9.80 18.47 16.30
C ASP A 93 8.83 18.74 15.14
N ARG A 94 9.03 18.05 14.00
CA ARG A 94 8.17 18.11 12.81
C ARG A 94 7.18 16.95 12.72
N ILE A 95 7.23 15.95 13.61
CA ILE A 95 6.38 14.74 13.49
C ILE A 95 4.88 15.06 13.42
N ARG A 96 4.45 16.20 13.98
CA ARG A 96 3.06 16.68 13.89
C ARG A 96 2.61 17.09 12.49
N THR A 97 3.52 17.26 11.56
CA THR A 97 3.20 17.62 10.18
C THR A 97 3.12 16.40 9.26
N ILE A 98 3.25 15.20 9.83
CA ILE A 98 3.24 13.97 9.03
C ILE A 98 1.92 13.81 8.27
N LYS A 99 1.99 13.42 7.00
CA LYS A 99 0.85 13.25 6.08
C LYS A 99 0.10 14.56 5.74
N GLN A 100 0.62 15.72 6.12
CA GLN A 100 0.05 17.02 5.80
C GLN A 100 0.85 17.68 4.67
N ARG A 101 0.22 18.57 3.94
CA ARG A 101 0.87 19.35 2.88
C ARG A 101 2.12 20.06 3.42
N ASP A 102 3.22 19.98 2.67
CA ASP A 102 4.52 20.53 3.04
C ASP A 102 5.12 19.98 4.35
N GLY A 103 4.52 18.93 4.87
CA GLY A 103 4.92 18.24 6.09
C GLY A 103 5.83 17.03 5.83
N LEU A 104 5.96 16.17 6.87
CA LEU A 104 6.72 14.94 6.75
C LEU A 104 5.95 13.89 5.93
N ALA A 105 6.66 13.20 5.06
CA ALA A 105 6.13 12.07 4.30
C ALA A 105 5.70 10.92 5.23
N PRO A 106 4.65 10.15 4.87
CA PRO A 106 4.16 9.03 5.68
C PRO A 106 5.15 7.87 5.78
N PHE A 107 6.04 7.75 4.81
CA PHE A 107 7.04 6.69 4.68
C PHE A 107 8.45 7.29 4.57
N PRO A 108 9.53 6.48 4.72
CA PRO A 108 10.88 6.90 4.39
C PRO A 108 10.99 7.42 2.96
N ARG A 109 11.66 8.57 2.80
CA ARG A 109 11.84 9.26 1.52
C ARG A 109 13.24 9.88 1.45
N ARG A 110 14.03 9.52 0.43
CA ARG A 110 15.44 9.92 0.32
C ARG A 110 15.65 11.44 0.28
N GLU A 111 14.73 12.17 -0.34
CA GLU A 111 14.78 13.64 -0.42
C GLU A 111 14.44 14.31 0.91
N GLU A 112 13.79 13.61 1.84
CA GLU A 112 13.42 14.15 3.16
C GLU A 112 14.58 14.10 4.15
N SER A 113 15.41 13.06 4.09
CA SER A 113 16.47 12.85 5.07
C SER A 113 17.58 11.93 4.54
N PRO A 114 18.86 12.21 4.86
CA PRO A 114 19.96 11.30 4.54
C PRO A 114 19.88 9.96 5.28
N PHE A 115 19.07 9.87 6.33
CA PHE A 115 18.83 8.63 7.06
C PHE A 115 17.80 7.72 6.38
N ASP A 116 17.05 8.21 5.40
CA ASP A 116 16.11 7.44 4.61
C ASP A 116 16.86 6.84 3.41
N SER A 117 17.53 5.71 3.62
CA SER A 117 18.44 5.09 2.64
C SER A 117 17.74 4.65 1.35
N PHE A 118 16.45 4.32 1.43
CA PHE A 118 15.62 3.89 0.30
C PHE A 118 14.18 4.39 0.47
N GLY A 119 13.58 4.89 -0.61
CA GLY A 119 12.17 5.29 -0.64
C GLY A 119 11.26 4.06 -0.66
N VAL A 120 10.27 4.04 0.21
CA VAL A 120 9.37 2.88 0.38
C VAL A 120 7.90 3.31 0.45
N GLY A 121 7.01 2.36 0.53
CA GLY A 121 5.54 2.53 0.58
C GLY A 121 4.84 1.22 0.24
N HIS A 122 5.36 0.49 -0.76
CA HIS A 122 4.95 -0.88 -1.06
C HIS A 122 5.84 -1.88 -0.33
N SER A 123 5.27 -3.05 -0.03
CA SER A 123 5.95 -4.12 0.73
C SER A 123 6.98 -4.90 -0.09
N SER A 124 7.82 -5.64 0.63
CA SER A 124 8.62 -6.76 0.11
C SER A 124 9.80 -6.37 -0.78
N THR A 125 10.18 -5.08 -0.78
CA THR A 125 11.28 -4.55 -1.59
C THR A 125 12.59 -4.42 -0.82
N SER A 126 12.53 -4.45 0.51
CA SER A 126 13.67 -4.10 1.38
C SER A 126 14.86 -5.04 1.23
N ILE A 127 14.63 -6.35 1.10
CA ILE A 127 15.71 -7.34 0.97
C ILE A 127 16.45 -7.14 -0.35
N SER A 128 15.71 -6.99 -1.47
CA SER A 128 16.30 -6.72 -2.78
C SER A 128 17.11 -5.43 -2.80
N ALA A 129 16.56 -4.35 -2.21
CA ALA A 129 17.24 -3.06 -2.14
C ALA A 129 18.51 -3.13 -1.29
N ALA A 130 18.44 -3.77 -0.12
CA ALA A 130 19.58 -3.97 0.77
C ALA A 130 20.67 -4.85 0.13
N LEU A 131 20.27 -5.93 -0.54
CA LEU A 131 21.18 -6.80 -1.30
C LEU A 131 21.90 -6.01 -2.39
N GLY A 132 21.18 -5.21 -3.18
CA GLY A 132 21.79 -4.37 -4.21
C GLY A 132 22.82 -3.38 -3.66
N MET A 133 22.53 -2.74 -2.51
CA MET A 133 23.49 -1.87 -1.83
C MET A 133 24.71 -2.65 -1.32
N ALA A 134 24.50 -3.83 -0.69
CA ALA A 134 25.58 -4.66 -0.17
C ALA A 134 26.52 -5.14 -1.29
N ILE A 135 25.98 -5.52 -2.45
CA ILE A 135 26.77 -5.89 -3.63
C ILE A 135 27.59 -4.70 -4.13
N ALA A 136 26.99 -3.53 -4.21
CA ALA A 136 27.69 -2.32 -4.68
C ALA A 136 28.85 -1.94 -3.75
N TYR A 137 28.64 -2.00 -2.43
CA TYR A 137 29.68 -1.73 -1.44
C TYR A 137 30.80 -2.78 -1.46
N ALA A 138 30.44 -4.06 -1.57
CA ALA A 138 31.44 -5.12 -1.67
C ALA A 138 32.37 -4.93 -2.90
N ARG A 139 31.81 -4.51 -4.04
CA ARG A 139 32.58 -4.22 -5.25
C ARG A 139 33.47 -2.97 -5.13
N ALA A 140 33.05 -2.00 -4.31
CA ALA A 140 33.81 -0.79 -4.03
C ALA A 140 34.80 -0.97 -2.86
N GLU A 141 34.94 -2.16 -2.31
CA GLU A 141 35.72 -2.45 -1.09
C GLU A 141 35.31 -1.56 0.11
N ASP A 142 34.05 -1.13 0.12
CA ASP A 142 33.46 -0.29 1.15
C ASP A 142 32.93 -1.14 2.29
N SER A 143 33.27 -0.79 3.51
CA SER A 143 32.90 -1.55 4.72
C SER A 143 31.54 -1.21 5.29
N ARG A 144 30.77 -0.31 4.66
CA ARG A 144 29.43 0.06 5.11
C ARG A 144 28.52 -1.15 5.24
N ARG A 145 27.66 -1.10 6.25
CA ARG A 145 26.71 -2.17 6.54
C ARG A 145 25.35 -1.81 6.03
N VAL A 146 24.60 -2.82 5.63
CA VAL A 146 23.22 -2.66 5.16
C VAL A 146 22.31 -3.61 5.95
N VAL A 147 21.21 -3.04 6.47
CA VAL A 147 20.20 -3.78 7.24
C VAL A 147 18.85 -3.58 6.58
N ALA A 148 18.18 -4.68 6.23
CA ALA A 148 16.77 -4.69 5.83
C ALA A 148 15.90 -5.09 7.02
N VAL A 149 14.86 -4.30 7.32
CA VAL A 149 13.85 -4.65 8.34
C VAL A 149 12.54 -4.93 7.63
N ILE A 150 12.10 -6.19 7.67
CA ILE A 150 10.91 -6.67 6.96
C ILE A 150 9.92 -7.28 7.94
N GLY A 151 8.63 -6.99 7.77
CA GLY A 151 7.56 -7.62 8.55
C GLY A 151 7.20 -9.01 8.01
N ASP A 152 6.64 -9.84 8.88
CA ASP A 152 6.18 -11.20 8.56
C ASP A 152 5.12 -11.23 7.45
N GLY A 153 4.20 -10.24 7.41
CA GLY A 153 3.27 -10.06 6.29
C GLY A 153 3.98 -9.79 4.97
N ALA A 154 5.00 -8.92 4.96
CA ALA A 154 5.75 -8.58 3.75
C ALA A 154 6.66 -9.73 3.28
N MET A 155 7.03 -10.66 4.16
CA MET A 155 7.75 -11.88 3.79
C MET A 155 6.94 -12.85 2.94
N THR A 156 5.63 -12.66 2.81
CA THR A 156 4.76 -13.57 2.03
C THR A 156 4.84 -13.36 0.52
N ALA A 157 5.39 -12.25 0.05
CA ALA A 157 5.52 -11.96 -1.38
C ALA A 157 6.70 -12.70 -2.03
N GLY A 158 6.55 -13.07 -3.29
CA GLY A 158 7.56 -13.78 -4.08
C GLY A 158 8.91 -13.06 -4.12
N MET A 159 8.92 -11.73 -4.29
CA MET A 159 10.15 -10.92 -4.37
C MET A 159 11.04 -11.08 -3.13
N ALA A 160 10.48 -11.24 -1.93
CA ALA A 160 11.27 -11.50 -0.72
C ALA A 160 12.06 -12.82 -0.83
N TYR A 161 11.41 -13.88 -1.32
CA TYR A 161 12.05 -15.19 -1.54
C TYR A 161 13.05 -15.17 -2.70
N GLU A 162 12.76 -14.45 -3.77
CA GLU A 162 13.68 -14.25 -4.89
C GLU A 162 14.99 -13.60 -4.41
N ALA A 163 14.87 -12.57 -3.56
CA ALA A 163 16.03 -11.89 -2.99
C ALA A 163 16.83 -12.78 -2.04
N LEU A 164 16.16 -13.58 -1.18
CA LEU A 164 16.83 -14.54 -0.32
C LEU A 164 17.55 -15.63 -1.12
N ASN A 165 16.87 -16.21 -2.12
CA ASN A 165 17.45 -17.21 -3.00
C ASN A 165 18.68 -16.68 -3.75
N HIS A 166 18.60 -15.45 -4.28
CA HIS A 166 19.73 -14.84 -4.97
C HIS A 166 20.91 -14.61 -4.01
N ALA A 167 20.66 -14.02 -2.83
CA ALA A 167 21.70 -13.73 -1.85
C ALA A 167 22.43 -14.97 -1.36
N GLY A 168 21.69 -16.05 -1.08
CA GLY A 168 22.28 -17.30 -0.59
C GLY A 168 23.06 -18.10 -1.63
N GLY A 169 22.78 -17.88 -2.92
CA GLY A 169 23.49 -18.52 -4.03
C GLY A 169 24.73 -17.77 -4.52
N MET A 170 25.06 -16.61 -3.95
CA MET A 170 26.20 -15.79 -4.40
C MET A 170 27.53 -16.29 -3.85
N ASP A 171 28.61 -16.21 -4.68
CA ASP A 171 30.00 -16.46 -4.29
C ASP A 171 30.89 -15.31 -4.81
N PRO A 172 31.56 -14.52 -3.98
CA PRO A 172 31.45 -14.53 -2.51
C PRO A 172 30.07 -14.03 -2.03
N PRO A 173 29.60 -14.54 -0.87
CA PRO A 173 28.30 -14.15 -0.33
C PRO A 173 28.32 -12.69 0.14
N PRO A 174 27.23 -11.92 -0.10
CA PRO A 174 27.13 -10.53 0.32
C PRO A 174 27.01 -10.38 1.83
N ASN A 175 27.58 -9.31 2.38
CA ASN A 175 27.53 -9.04 3.82
C ASN A 175 26.40 -8.04 4.14
N PHE A 176 25.23 -8.55 4.48
CA PHE A 176 24.08 -7.73 4.91
C PHE A 176 23.20 -8.48 5.90
N LEU A 177 22.37 -7.74 6.63
CA LEU A 177 21.49 -8.28 7.64
C LEU A 177 20.03 -8.12 7.23
N VAL A 178 19.28 -9.20 7.25
CA VAL A 178 17.80 -9.19 7.18
C VAL A 178 17.25 -9.38 8.59
N ILE A 179 16.39 -8.47 9.04
CA ILE A 179 15.67 -8.58 10.30
C ILE A 179 14.21 -8.85 10.01
N LEU A 180 13.73 -10.02 10.35
CA LEU A 180 12.32 -10.37 10.34
C LEU A 180 11.67 -9.85 11.62
N ASN A 181 10.81 -8.84 11.49
CA ASN A 181 9.95 -8.34 12.56
C ASN A 181 8.63 -9.13 12.55
N ASP A 182 8.55 -10.18 13.34
CA ASP A 182 7.40 -11.06 13.45
C ASP A 182 6.45 -10.57 14.54
N ASN A 183 5.32 -10.02 14.15
CA ASN A 183 4.24 -9.63 15.05
C ASN A 183 2.90 -10.32 14.74
N ARG A 184 2.91 -11.29 13.82
CA ARG A 184 1.76 -12.07 13.32
C ARG A 184 0.68 -11.26 12.61
N MET A 185 0.98 -10.04 12.26
CA MET A 185 0.00 -9.12 11.70
C MET A 185 0.55 -8.43 10.44
N SER A 186 -0.28 -8.42 9.41
CA SER A 186 -0.21 -7.40 8.36
C SER A 186 -1.13 -6.22 8.70
N ILE A 187 -2.08 -5.88 7.84
CA ILE A 187 -3.23 -5.03 8.22
C ILE A 187 -4.18 -5.87 9.08
N SER A 188 -4.54 -7.08 8.62
CA SER A 188 -5.26 -8.12 9.37
C SER A 188 -4.31 -9.22 9.84
N GLU A 189 -4.84 -10.27 10.48
CA GLU A 189 -4.06 -11.45 10.83
C GLU A 189 -3.43 -12.08 9.59
N ASN A 190 -2.17 -12.48 9.69
CA ASN A 190 -1.47 -13.11 8.58
C ASN A 190 -2.03 -14.49 8.25
N VAL A 191 -2.14 -14.76 6.95
CA VAL A 191 -2.61 -16.04 6.42
C VAL A 191 -1.47 -16.84 5.78
N GLY A 192 -1.72 -18.12 5.56
CA GLY A 192 -0.82 -19.00 4.78
C GLY A 192 0.10 -19.89 5.61
N GLY A 193 0.92 -20.67 4.89
CA GLY A 193 1.80 -21.70 5.47
C GLY A 193 2.93 -21.12 6.31
N LEU A 194 3.55 -20.04 5.85
CA LEU A 194 4.64 -19.35 6.55
C LEU A 194 4.16 -18.84 7.91
N SER A 195 3.04 -18.13 7.96
CA SER A 195 2.47 -17.60 9.21
C SER A 195 2.16 -18.72 10.21
N ARG A 196 1.62 -19.84 9.73
CA ARG A 196 1.40 -21.02 10.58
C ARG A 196 2.71 -21.63 11.08
N MET A 197 3.75 -21.65 10.25
CA MET A 197 5.07 -22.14 10.62
C MET A 197 5.69 -21.27 11.72
N LEU A 198 5.71 -19.95 11.53
CA LEU A 198 6.21 -18.98 12.52
C LEU A 198 5.38 -19.04 13.82
N GLY A 199 4.05 -19.13 13.73
CA GLY A 199 3.16 -19.26 14.87
C GLY A 199 3.39 -20.49 15.74
N ARG A 200 3.73 -21.65 15.15
CA ARG A 200 4.06 -22.90 15.90
C ARG A 200 5.33 -22.77 16.74
N MET A 201 6.29 -21.97 16.30
CA MET A 201 7.52 -21.72 17.08
C MET A 201 7.22 -21.04 18.42
N MET A 202 6.23 -20.15 18.46
CA MET A 202 5.88 -19.38 19.65
C MET A 202 5.03 -20.16 20.67
N THR A 203 4.31 -21.20 20.22
CA THR A 203 3.44 -22.02 21.08
C THR A 203 4.14 -23.23 21.66
N SER A 204 5.33 -23.61 21.17
CA SER A 204 6.06 -24.73 21.70
C SER A 204 6.70 -24.39 23.06
N SER A 205 6.75 -25.37 23.96
CA SER A 205 7.40 -25.28 25.28
C SER A 205 8.87 -24.83 25.24
N THR A 206 9.46 -24.72 24.06
CA THR A 206 10.80 -24.18 23.76
C THR A 206 10.96 -22.71 24.14
N LEU A 207 9.91 -21.88 24.07
CA LEU A 207 10.01 -20.46 24.51
C LEU A 207 10.14 -20.34 26.04
N ASN A 208 9.47 -21.18 26.78
CA ASN A 208 9.65 -21.23 28.24
C ASN A 208 11.04 -21.78 28.61
N ALA A 209 11.56 -22.75 27.87
CA ALA A 209 12.94 -23.25 28.02
C ALA A 209 13.99 -22.21 27.60
N LEU A 210 13.72 -21.37 26.59
CA LEU A 210 14.60 -20.26 26.18
C LEU A 210 14.58 -19.11 27.20
N ARG A 211 13.44 -18.80 27.79
CA ARG A 211 13.31 -17.82 28.89
C ARG A 211 14.08 -18.25 30.15
N GLU A 212 14.11 -19.55 30.46
CA GLU A 212 14.84 -20.08 31.59
C GLU A 212 16.30 -20.43 31.24
N GLY A 213 16.58 -20.87 30.02
CA GLY A 213 17.90 -21.30 29.54
C GLY A 213 18.82 -20.15 29.09
N GLY A 214 18.27 -19.01 28.67
CA GLY A 214 19.05 -17.83 28.24
C GLY A 214 19.95 -17.26 29.36
N LYS A 215 19.60 -17.49 30.63
CA LYS A 215 20.45 -17.15 31.78
C LYS A 215 21.61 -18.13 32.03
N LYS A 216 21.67 -19.30 31.38
CA LYS A 216 22.70 -20.33 31.57
C LYS A 216 23.58 -20.67 30.36
N LEU A 217 23.35 -20.06 29.18
CA LEU A 217 24.01 -20.48 27.91
C LEU A 217 25.08 -19.53 27.36
N VAL A 218 25.58 -18.61 28.18
CA VAL A 218 26.79 -17.83 27.87
C VAL A 218 28.06 -18.65 28.24
N GLY A 219 28.24 -19.85 27.70
CA GLY A 219 29.42 -20.55 28.16
C GLY A 219 29.85 -21.88 27.54
N SER A 220 29.32 -22.35 26.42
CA SER A 220 29.92 -23.59 25.84
C SER A 220 30.40 -23.41 24.39
N ARG A 221 31.71 -23.21 24.25
CA ARG A 221 32.48 -23.24 22.98
C ARG A 221 32.73 -24.68 22.46
N ASN A 222 31.85 -25.63 22.71
CA ASN A 222 32.12 -27.02 22.32
C ASN A 222 31.48 -27.35 20.95
N PRO A 223 32.32 -27.63 19.91
CA PRO A 223 31.82 -27.98 18.56
C PRO A 223 30.98 -29.26 18.53
N VAL A 224 31.26 -30.20 19.43
CA VAL A 224 30.55 -31.49 19.56
C VAL A 224 29.12 -31.26 20.07
N ALA A 225 28.91 -30.32 20.98
CA ALA A 225 27.57 -29.99 21.48
C ALA A 225 26.68 -29.37 20.38
N ARG A 226 27.27 -28.61 19.45
CA ARG A 226 26.58 -28.07 18.26
C ARG A 226 26.20 -29.16 17.27
N PHE A 227 27.08 -30.12 17.05
CA PHE A 227 26.86 -31.27 16.17
C PHE A 227 25.77 -32.20 16.71
N LEU A 228 25.80 -32.53 18.00
CA LEU A 228 24.81 -33.37 18.66
C LEU A 228 23.40 -32.68 18.68
N ARG A 229 23.35 -31.38 18.89
CA ARG A 229 22.11 -30.59 18.85
C ARG A 229 21.50 -30.58 17.43
N ARG A 230 22.31 -30.40 16.40
CA ARG A 230 21.91 -30.49 14.99
C ARG A 230 21.39 -31.88 14.63
N TRP A 231 22.01 -32.93 15.16
CA TRP A 231 21.61 -34.31 14.93
C TRP A 231 20.30 -34.67 15.65
N GLU A 232 20.10 -34.16 16.85
CA GLU A 232 18.87 -34.34 17.64
C GLU A 232 17.67 -33.59 17.03
N GLU A 233 17.89 -32.45 16.42
CA GLU A 233 16.88 -31.67 15.68
C GLU A 233 16.45 -32.37 14.38
N HIS A 234 17.39 -32.99 13.66
CA HIS A 234 17.11 -33.80 12.46
C HIS A 234 16.38 -35.12 12.79
N ALA A 235 16.73 -35.76 13.91
CA ALA A 235 16.14 -37.02 14.30
C ALA A 235 14.68 -36.93 14.78
N LYS A 236 14.24 -35.76 15.21
CA LYS A 236 12.86 -35.51 15.70
C LYS A 236 11.86 -35.10 14.62
N GLY A 237 12.25 -35.02 13.34
CA GLY A 237 11.37 -34.66 12.22
C GLY A 237 10.68 -33.29 12.37
N MET A 238 11.16 -32.42 13.27
CA MET A 238 10.65 -31.07 13.42
C MET A 238 11.35 -30.15 12.42
N PHE A 239 10.60 -29.71 11.44
CA PHE A 239 11.02 -28.62 10.55
C PHE A 239 11.16 -27.35 11.41
N VAL A 240 12.39 -27.02 11.78
CA VAL A 240 12.68 -25.77 12.51
C VAL A 240 12.85 -24.69 11.46
N PRO A 241 12.16 -23.54 11.55
CA PRO A 241 12.30 -22.45 10.57
C PRO A 241 13.74 -21.97 10.37
N SER A 242 14.62 -22.13 11.36
CA SER A 242 16.05 -21.89 11.19
C SER A 242 16.63 -22.69 10.02
N ALA A 243 16.25 -23.97 9.87
CA ALA A 243 16.74 -24.82 8.79
C ALA A 243 16.39 -24.25 7.40
N PHE A 244 15.21 -23.68 7.22
CA PHE A 244 14.83 -23.07 5.95
C PHE A 244 15.78 -21.92 5.55
N PHE A 245 16.05 -20.97 6.46
CA PHE A 245 16.94 -19.85 6.16
C PHE A 245 18.41 -20.26 6.10
N GLU A 246 18.82 -21.25 6.90
CA GLU A 246 20.17 -21.81 6.88
C GLU A 246 20.46 -22.56 5.57
N GLU A 247 19.53 -23.36 5.08
CA GLU A 247 19.64 -24.04 3.77
C GLU A 247 19.63 -23.03 2.60
N MET A 248 19.01 -21.87 2.78
CA MET A 248 19.12 -20.76 1.85
C MET A 248 20.43 -19.96 2.00
N GLY A 249 21.40 -20.41 2.79
CA GLY A 249 22.73 -19.80 2.92
C GLY A 249 22.83 -18.64 3.93
N PHE A 250 21.82 -18.42 4.77
CA PHE A 250 21.84 -17.35 5.78
C PHE A 250 22.29 -17.85 7.15
N HIS A 251 23.04 -17.03 7.85
CA HIS A 251 23.28 -17.23 9.28
C HIS A 251 22.06 -16.83 10.08
N TYR A 252 21.23 -17.79 10.47
CA TYR A 252 20.02 -17.53 11.24
C TYR A 252 20.32 -17.34 12.72
N THR A 253 19.68 -16.31 13.32
CA THR A 253 19.71 -16.01 14.75
C THR A 253 18.28 -15.71 15.21
N GLY A 254 17.86 -16.30 16.31
CA GLY A 254 16.54 -16.07 16.89
C GLY A 254 15.72 -17.34 17.10
N PRO A 255 14.40 -17.21 17.42
CA PRO A 255 13.72 -15.93 17.66
C PRO A 255 14.16 -15.27 18.97
N ILE A 256 14.20 -13.93 18.99
CA ILE A 256 14.46 -13.15 20.20
C ILE A 256 13.30 -12.19 20.51
N ASP A 257 13.13 -11.84 21.79
CA ASP A 257 12.15 -10.85 22.20
C ASP A 257 12.60 -9.45 21.75
N GLY A 258 11.82 -8.83 20.84
CA GLY A 258 12.10 -7.51 20.30
C GLY A 258 11.87 -6.36 21.29
N HIS A 259 11.30 -6.64 22.44
CA HIS A 259 11.11 -5.67 23.54
C HIS A 259 12.17 -5.80 24.65
N ASP A 260 13.08 -6.78 24.56
CA ASP A 260 14.23 -6.94 25.42
C ASP A 260 15.47 -6.29 24.79
N LEU A 261 15.71 -5.01 25.11
CA LEU A 261 16.87 -4.26 24.60
C LEU A 261 18.21 -4.93 24.88
N PRO A 262 18.52 -5.47 26.08
CA PRO A 262 19.75 -6.21 26.31
C PRO A 262 19.96 -7.38 25.37
N SER A 263 18.94 -8.20 25.10
CA SER A 263 18.99 -9.32 24.16
C SER A 263 19.18 -8.84 22.73
N LEU A 264 18.46 -7.79 22.30
CA LEU A 264 18.63 -7.16 20.98
C LEU A 264 20.06 -6.66 20.75
N LEU A 265 20.59 -5.89 21.71
CA LEU A 265 21.95 -5.36 21.62
C LEU A 265 23.00 -6.45 21.56
N SER A 266 22.85 -7.51 22.38
CA SER A 266 23.75 -8.65 22.39
C SER A 266 23.76 -9.37 21.03
N ALA A 267 22.56 -9.66 20.48
CA ALA A 267 22.43 -10.34 19.20
C ALA A 267 23.00 -9.49 18.04
N LEU A 268 22.65 -8.20 17.98
CA LEU A 268 23.15 -7.31 16.94
C LEU A 268 24.66 -7.09 17.01
N ARG A 269 25.25 -6.99 18.21
CA ARG A 269 26.71 -6.92 18.38
C ARG A 269 27.40 -8.20 17.88
N MET A 270 26.85 -9.37 18.18
CA MET A 270 27.35 -10.64 17.66
C MET A 270 27.27 -10.68 16.13
N LEU A 271 26.11 -10.35 15.55
CA LEU A 271 25.90 -10.36 14.11
C LEU A 271 26.84 -9.40 13.37
N LYS A 272 27.18 -8.26 13.96
CA LYS A 272 28.19 -7.34 13.40
C LYS A 272 29.58 -7.96 13.26
N THR A 273 29.90 -9.03 13.95
CA THR A 273 31.20 -9.74 13.83
C THR A 273 31.20 -10.82 12.74
N LEU A 274 30.01 -11.22 12.26
CA LEU A 274 29.87 -12.24 11.24
C LEU A 274 30.06 -11.66 9.83
N LYS A 275 30.41 -12.53 8.89
CA LYS A 275 30.47 -12.24 7.45
C LYS A 275 29.40 -13.05 6.72
N GLY A 276 29.04 -12.62 5.53
CA GLY A 276 27.99 -13.24 4.72
C GLY A 276 26.58 -12.79 5.11
N PRO A 277 25.54 -13.33 4.47
CA PRO A 277 24.17 -12.93 4.70
C PRO A 277 23.67 -13.42 6.07
N GLN A 278 23.09 -12.52 6.85
CA GLN A 278 22.61 -12.80 8.19
C GLN A 278 21.09 -12.62 8.24
N PHE A 279 20.41 -13.43 9.05
CA PHE A 279 18.97 -13.37 9.26
C PHE A 279 18.66 -13.36 10.76
N LEU A 280 18.11 -12.25 11.24
CA LEU A 280 17.69 -12.10 12.64
C LEU A 280 16.17 -12.16 12.74
N HIS A 281 15.64 -13.11 13.48
CA HIS A 281 14.21 -13.23 13.77
C HIS A 281 13.88 -12.57 15.09
N VAL A 282 13.07 -11.52 15.05
CA VAL A 282 12.66 -10.71 16.21
C VAL A 282 11.15 -10.80 16.38
N ILE A 283 10.70 -11.15 17.57
CA ILE A 283 9.28 -11.21 17.92
C ILE A 283 8.88 -9.90 18.59
N THR A 284 7.84 -9.24 18.06
CA THR A 284 7.33 -7.99 18.62
C THR A 284 5.82 -8.04 18.85
N THR A 285 5.30 -7.05 19.55
CA THR A 285 3.86 -6.86 19.75
C THR A 285 3.44 -5.54 19.11
N LYS A 286 2.59 -5.61 18.08
CA LYS A 286 2.01 -4.42 17.46
C LYS A 286 1.18 -3.64 18.49
N GLY A 287 1.46 -2.35 18.65
CA GLY A 287 0.79 -1.52 19.67
C GLY A 287 1.43 -1.52 21.06
N LYS A 288 2.62 -2.12 21.22
CA LYS A 288 3.32 -2.31 22.51
C LYS A 288 3.35 -1.07 23.39
N GLY A 289 2.91 -1.23 24.64
CA GLY A 289 2.88 -0.17 25.66
C GLY A 289 1.68 0.77 25.57
N TYR A 290 0.70 0.45 24.68
CA TYR A 290 -0.61 1.09 24.67
C TYR A 290 -1.71 0.02 24.60
N GLU A 291 -2.28 -0.33 25.75
CA GLU A 291 -3.18 -1.48 25.94
C GLU A 291 -4.30 -1.57 24.90
N ARG A 292 -4.89 -0.42 24.52
CA ARG A 292 -5.95 -0.38 23.50
C ARG A 292 -5.45 -0.80 22.13
N ALA A 293 -4.21 -0.46 21.76
CA ALA A 293 -3.62 -0.87 20.48
C ALA A 293 -3.13 -2.32 20.52
N GLU A 294 -2.73 -2.83 21.66
CA GLU A 294 -2.40 -4.24 21.84
C GLU A 294 -3.66 -5.13 21.73
N SER A 295 -4.81 -4.66 22.21
CA SER A 295 -6.09 -5.39 22.18
C SER A 295 -6.83 -5.27 20.84
N ASP A 296 -6.66 -4.16 20.11
CA ASP A 296 -7.25 -3.93 18.76
C ASP A 296 -6.17 -3.50 17.76
N GLN A 297 -5.35 -4.45 17.34
CA GLN A 297 -4.23 -4.22 16.44
C GLN A 297 -4.64 -3.78 15.03
N ILE A 298 -5.87 -4.09 14.61
CA ILE A 298 -6.44 -3.69 13.32
C ILE A 298 -6.91 -2.23 13.39
N GLY A 299 -7.74 -1.88 14.36
CA GLY A 299 -8.25 -0.53 14.53
C GLY A 299 -7.16 0.52 14.79
N TYR A 300 -6.07 0.09 15.42
CA TYR A 300 -4.90 0.93 15.69
C TYR A 300 -3.75 0.79 14.68
N HIS A 301 -3.96 0.16 13.53
CA HIS A 301 -2.96 0.13 12.46
C HIS A 301 -2.69 1.53 11.90
N ALA A 302 -3.75 2.23 11.50
CA ALA A 302 -3.70 3.62 11.03
C ALA A 302 -4.90 4.38 11.59
N VAL A 303 -4.63 5.40 12.40
CA VAL A 303 -5.66 6.10 13.19
C VAL A 303 -5.93 7.51 12.67
N ALA A 304 -7.16 7.97 12.82
CA ALA A 304 -7.50 9.40 12.82
C ALA A 304 -7.05 10.02 14.16
N PRO A 305 -7.02 11.35 14.30
CA PRO A 305 -6.79 12.00 15.58
C PRO A 305 -7.75 11.47 16.67
N PHE A 306 -7.23 11.19 17.86
CA PHE A 306 -8.00 10.63 18.96
C PHE A 306 -7.47 11.11 20.31
N ASP A 307 -8.28 10.95 21.37
CA ASP A 307 -7.83 11.17 22.76
C ASP A 307 -7.17 9.89 23.29
N PRO A 308 -5.90 9.92 23.71
CA PRO A 308 -5.22 8.73 24.24
C PRO A 308 -5.90 8.10 25.46
N LEU A 309 -6.65 8.87 26.24
CA LEU A 309 -7.38 8.34 27.39
C LEU A 309 -8.66 7.61 27.00
N VAL A 310 -9.30 8.03 25.91
CA VAL A 310 -10.57 7.48 25.41
C VAL A 310 -10.34 6.38 24.36
N GLY A 311 -9.34 6.56 23.49
CA GLY A 311 -9.06 5.71 22.34
C GLY A 311 -9.74 6.19 21.05
N VAL A 312 -9.59 5.40 19.99
CA VAL A 312 -10.20 5.68 18.69
C VAL A 312 -11.71 5.48 18.77
N LYS A 313 -12.48 6.51 18.43
CA LYS A 313 -13.95 6.40 18.36
C LYS A 313 -14.37 5.66 17.10
N ALA A 314 -15.41 4.85 17.20
CA ALA A 314 -16.05 4.28 16.04
C ALA A 314 -16.46 5.40 15.06
N LYS A 315 -16.23 5.20 13.77
CA LYS A 315 -16.64 6.17 12.76
C LYS A 315 -18.16 6.29 12.78
N VAL A 316 -18.66 7.47 13.11
CA VAL A 316 -20.07 7.81 12.89
C VAL A 316 -20.23 7.96 11.39
N GLY A 317 -21.05 7.13 10.77
CA GLY A 317 -21.35 7.22 9.33
C GLY A 317 -21.94 8.59 8.97
N SER A 318 -21.50 9.18 7.88
CA SER A 318 -22.03 10.45 7.36
C SER A 318 -23.43 10.31 6.73
N GLY A 319 -23.98 9.09 6.72
CA GLY A 319 -25.24 8.76 6.03
C GLY A 319 -25.08 8.51 4.52
N LYS A 320 -23.90 8.80 3.94
CA LYS A 320 -23.59 8.51 2.54
C LYS A 320 -22.65 7.31 2.48
N PRO A 321 -22.91 6.28 1.63
CA PRO A 321 -21.98 5.16 1.48
C PRO A 321 -20.69 5.61 0.78
N SER A 322 -19.58 5.00 1.14
CA SER A 322 -18.35 5.07 0.35
C SER A 322 -18.43 4.10 -0.84
N PHE A 323 -17.59 4.31 -1.85
CA PHE A 323 -17.49 3.35 -2.97
C PHE A 323 -17.10 1.95 -2.51
N THR A 324 -16.24 1.84 -1.50
CA THR A 324 -15.88 0.56 -0.88
C THR A 324 -17.09 -0.14 -0.22
N GLU A 325 -17.98 0.63 0.43
CA GLU A 325 -19.21 0.07 1.01
C GLU A 325 -20.20 -0.37 -0.09
N VAL A 326 -20.32 0.40 -1.19
CA VAL A 326 -21.11 0.00 -2.36
C VAL A 326 -20.60 -1.31 -2.94
N PHE A 327 -19.29 -1.45 -3.10
CA PHE A 327 -18.67 -2.71 -3.54
C PHE A 327 -18.97 -3.86 -2.56
N SER A 328 -18.82 -3.64 -1.25
CA SER A 328 -19.10 -4.64 -0.22
C SER A 328 -20.54 -5.15 -0.26
N ASP A 329 -21.50 -4.24 -0.41
CA ASP A 329 -22.91 -4.57 -0.52
C ASP A 329 -23.21 -5.33 -1.82
N TRP A 330 -22.69 -4.82 -2.95
CA TRP A 330 -22.82 -5.47 -4.25
C TRP A 330 -22.24 -6.89 -4.25
N LEU A 331 -21.05 -7.08 -3.65
CA LEU A 331 -20.38 -8.39 -3.62
C LEU A 331 -21.22 -9.44 -2.90
N CYS A 332 -21.81 -9.07 -1.75
CA CYS A 332 -22.69 -9.97 -1.00
C CYS A 332 -23.99 -10.27 -1.76
N ASP A 333 -24.62 -9.26 -2.38
CA ASP A 333 -25.85 -9.42 -3.16
C ASP A 333 -25.60 -10.27 -4.41
N MET A 334 -24.50 -10.04 -5.12
CA MET A 334 -24.13 -10.82 -6.30
C MET A 334 -23.76 -12.26 -5.93
N ALA A 335 -23.11 -12.47 -4.79
CA ALA A 335 -22.79 -13.81 -4.29
C ALA A 335 -24.03 -14.62 -3.91
N ALA A 336 -25.10 -13.96 -3.46
CA ALA A 336 -26.39 -14.60 -3.23
C ALA A 336 -27.06 -15.03 -4.55
N ALA A 337 -26.87 -14.26 -5.61
CA ALA A 337 -27.45 -14.49 -6.93
C ALA A 337 -26.63 -15.45 -7.83
N GLU A 338 -25.30 -15.56 -7.60
CA GLU A 338 -24.38 -16.36 -8.42
C GLU A 338 -23.45 -17.20 -7.52
N PRO A 339 -23.72 -18.50 -7.38
CA PRO A 339 -22.92 -19.39 -6.53
C PRO A 339 -21.46 -19.56 -6.96
N ARG A 340 -21.13 -19.34 -8.24
CA ARG A 340 -19.78 -19.45 -8.77
C ARG A 340 -18.86 -18.27 -8.42
N LEU A 341 -19.42 -17.18 -7.83
CA LEU A 341 -18.63 -16.02 -7.43
C LEU A 341 -17.66 -16.39 -6.32
N LEU A 342 -16.38 -16.08 -6.53
CA LEU A 342 -15.29 -16.21 -5.56
C LEU A 342 -14.64 -14.83 -5.35
N GLY A 343 -14.44 -14.42 -4.09
CA GLY A 343 -13.82 -13.14 -3.74
C GLY A 343 -12.36 -13.32 -3.33
N ILE A 344 -11.44 -12.62 -3.98
CA ILE A 344 -10.00 -12.71 -3.73
C ILE A 344 -9.46 -11.34 -3.34
N THR A 345 -8.58 -11.28 -2.34
CA THR A 345 -7.86 -10.05 -1.98
C THR A 345 -6.44 -10.35 -1.52
N PRO A 346 -5.44 -9.53 -1.89
CA PRO A 346 -4.08 -9.63 -1.33
C PRO A 346 -3.97 -8.80 -0.04
N ALA A 347 -4.23 -9.43 1.12
CA ALA A 347 -4.11 -8.87 2.48
C ALA A 347 -4.91 -7.58 2.76
N MET A 348 -5.98 -7.33 2.00
CA MET A 348 -6.73 -6.06 2.08
C MET A 348 -8.21 -6.25 2.43
N ARG A 349 -8.53 -7.26 3.27
CA ARG A 349 -9.91 -7.59 3.65
C ARG A 349 -10.73 -6.38 4.12
N GLU A 350 -10.19 -5.62 5.06
CA GLU A 350 -10.82 -4.42 5.62
C GLU A 350 -10.84 -3.27 4.61
N GLY A 351 -9.69 -3.03 4.00
CA GLY A 351 -9.48 -1.90 3.10
C GLY A 351 -10.27 -1.99 1.80
N SER A 352 -10.47 -3.19 1.26
CA SER A 352 -11.21 -3.42 0.02
C SER A 352 -12.67 -3.87 0.26
N GLY A 353 -13.19 -3.83 1.52
CA GLY A 353 -14.61 -4.04 1.81
C GLY A 353 -15.08 -5.49 1.78
N LEU A 354 -14.19 -6.48 2.03
CA LEU A 354 -14.55 -7.90 2.02
C LEU A 354 -14.92 -8.47 3.40
N VAL A 355 -14.96 -7.66 4.46
CA VAL A 355 -15.27 -8.16 5.82
C VAL A 355 -16.61 -8.89 5.87
N ARG A 356 -17.70 -8.28 5.38
CA ARG A 356 -19.02 -8.91 5.34
C ARG A 356 -19.04 -10.17 4.48
N PHE A 357 -18.39 -10.12 3.32
CA PHE A 357 -18.31 -11.27 2.42
C PHE A 357 -17.57 -12.44 3.05
N SER A 358 -16.43 -12.20 3.70
CA SER A 358 -15.64 -13.24 4.39
C SER A 358 -16.42 -13.93 5.53
N GLN A 359 -17.34 -13.20 6.18
CA GLN A 359 -18.20 -13.74 7.23
C GLN A 359 -19.41 -14.49 6.68
N ALA A 360 -20.04 -13.97 5.62
CA ALA A 360 -21.23 -14.56 5.02
C ALA A 360 -20.93 -15.77 4.12
N TYR A 361 -19.76 -15.76 3.47
CA TYR A 361 -19.35 -16.75 2.49
C TYR A 361 -17.89 -17.19 2.70
N PRO A 362 -17.52 -17.76 3.86
CA PRO A 362 -16.12 -18.07 4.21
C PRO A 362 -15.46 -19.04 3.21
N ASP A 363 -16.20 -19.98 2.64
CA ASP A 363 -15.70 -20.96 1.67
C ASP A 363 -15.48 -20.37 0.26
N ARG A 364 -15.92 -19.13 0.03
CA ARG A 364 -15.78 -18.41 -1.23
C ARG A 364 -14.88 -17.17 -1.12
N TYR A 365 -14.29 -16.95 0.04
CA TYR A 365 -13.37 -15.87 0.35
C TYR A 365 -11.92 -16.37 0.39
N PHE A 366 -11.04 -15.70 -0.31
CA PHE A 366 -9.61 -16.04 -0.40
C PHE A 366 -8.75 -14.81 -0.13
N ASP A 367 -8.11 -14.79 1.05
CA ASP A 367 -7.01 -13.88 1.32
C ASP A 367 -5.70 -14.61 0.98
N VAL A 368 -4.91 -14.03 0.07
CA VAL A 368 -3.68 -14.65 -0.42
C VAL A 368 -2.42 -14.04 0.21
N ALA A 369 -2.57 -13.32 1.32
CA ALA A 369 -1.53 -12.50 1.92
C ALA A 369 -1.05 -11.39 0.96
N ILE A 370 0.12 -10.77 1.20
CA ILE A 370 0.64 -9.70 0.32
C ILE A 370 1.30 -10.34 -0.91
N ALA A 371 0.47 -10.88 -1.81
CA ALA A 371 0.89 -11.64 -2.98
C ALA A 371 0.01 -11.33 -4.19
N GLU A 372 0.12 -10.10 -4.72
CA GLU A 372 -0.75 -9.58 -5.77
C GLU A 372 -0.65 -10.40 -7.07
N GLN A 373 0.55 -10.81 -7.46
CA GLN A 373 0.80 -11.67 -8.61
C GLN A 373 0.06 -13.00 -8.48
N HIS A 374 0.20 -13.65 -7.30
CA HIS A 374 -0.51 -14.89 -7.01
C HIS A 374 -2.03 -14.70 -7.01
N ALA A 375 -2.55 -13.57 -6.50
CA ALA A 375 -3.98 -13.27 -6.51
C ALA A 375 -4.57 -13.31 -7.92
N VAL A 376 -3.88 -12.71 -8.89
CA VAL A 376 -4.35 -12.62 -10.29
C VAL A 376 -4.23 -13.96 -11.00
N THR A 377 -3.10 -14.67 -10.88
CA THR A 377 -2.94 -16.00 -11.49
C THR A 377 -3.90 -17.03 -10.86
N LEU A 378 -4.14 -16.96 -9.53
CA LEU A 378 -5.13 -17.79 -8.85
C LEU A 378 -6.53 -17.56 -9.42
N ALA A 379 -6.91 -16.28 -9.62
CA ALA A 379 -8.18 -15.93 -10.25
C ALA A 379 -8.30 -16.50 -11.67
N ALA A 380 -7.23 -16.41 -12.48
CA ALA A 380 -7.18 -17.00 -13.80
C ALA A 380 -7.43 -18.52 -13.76
N GLY A 381 -6.74 -19.24 -12.88
CA GLY A 381 -6.95 -20.68 -12.68
C GLY A 381 -8.37 -21.04 -12.26
N MET A 382 -8.98 -20.25 -11.35
CA MET A 382 -10.36 -20.42 -10.93
C MET A 382 -11.35 -20.19 -12.09
N ALA A 383 -11.10 -19.17 -12.92
CA ALA A 383 -11.92 -18.89 -14.12
C ALA A 383 -11.84 -20.05 -15.13
N CYS A 384 -10.65 -20.61 -15.38
CA CYS A 384 -10.48 -21.80 -16.20
C CYS A 384 -11.30 -23.01 -15.70
N ALA A 385 -11.52 -23.11 -14.40
CA ALA A 385 -12.34 -24.15 -13.77
C ALA A 385 -13.85 -23.81 -13.72
N GLY A 386 -14.28 -22.72 -14.34
CA GLY A 386 -15.68 -22.30 -14.45
C GLY A 386 -16.20 -21.46 -13.28
N ALA A 387 -15.36 -21.06 -12.34
CA ALA A 387 -15.70 -20.06 -11.32
C ALA A 387 -15.77 -18.64 -11.94
N LYS A 388 -16.34 -17.71 -11.17
CA LYS A 388 -16.38 -16.28 -11.52
C LYS A 388 -15.66 -15.45 -10.44
N PRO A 389 -14.34 -15.34 -10.53
CA PRO A 389 -13.55 -14.64 -9.53
C PRO A 389 -13.67 -13.12 -9.64
N VAL A 390 -13.72 -12.48 -8.47
CA VAL A 390 -13.64 -11.05 -8.27
C VAL A 390 -12.38 -10.74 -7.48
N VAL A 391 -11.42 -10.06 -8.12
CA VAL A 391 -10.18 -9.62 -7.49
C VAL A 391 -10.38 -8.21 -6.95
N ALA A 392 -10.47 -8.07 -5.62
CA ALA A 392 -10.59 -6.77 -4.96
C ALA A 392 -9.20 -6.28 -4.52
N ILE A 393 -8.71 -5.26 -5.22
CA ILE A 393 -7.32 -4.80 -5.11
C ILE A 393 -7.25 -3.28 -5.24
N TYR A 394 -6.26 -2.63 -4.59
CA TYR A 394 -6.01 -1.21 -4.81
C TYR A 394 -5.33 -0.97 -6.16
N SER A 395 -5.67 0.15 -6.79
CA SER A 395 -5.10 0.53 -8.07
C SER A 395 -3.57 0.52 -8.09
N THR A 396 -2.93 1.12 -7.09
CA THR A 396 -1.47 1.13 -6.97
C THR A 396 -0.86 -0.26 -6.77
N PHE A 397 -1.56 -1.18 -6.10
CA PHE A 397 -1.07 -2.55 -5.84
C PHE A 397 -1.26 -3.48 -7.04
N LEU A 398 -2.26 -3.23 -7.89
CA LEU A 398 -2.44 -3.99 -9.12
C LEU A 398 -1.25 -3.84 -10.09
N GLN A 399 -0.49 -2.75 -9.99
CA GLN A 399 0.75 -2.56 -10.76
C GLN A 399 1.74 -3.73 -10.58
N ARG A 400 1.78 -4.37 -9.39
CA ARG A 400 2.65 -5.53 -9.12
C ARG A 400 2.20 -6.81 -9.84
N ALA A 401 0.95 -6.88 -10.27
CA ALA A 401 0.37 -8.02 -10.97
C ALA A 401 0.00 -7.69 -12.43
N TYR A 402 0.63 -6.68 -13.02
CA TYR A 402 0.33 -6.22 -14.37
C TYR A 402 0.65 -7.27 -15.41
N ASP A 403 1.77 -7.98 -15.30
CA ASP A 403 2.13 -9.10 -16.17
C ASP A 403 1.07 -10.23 -16.09
N GLN A 404 0.67 -10.63 -14.90
CA GLN A 404 -0.33 -11.70 -14.71
C GLN A 404 -1.71 -11.30 -15.24
N LEU A 405 -2.07 -10.01 -15.15
CA LEU A 405 -3.30 -9.51 -15.74
C LEU A 405 -3.26 -9.62 -17.28
N ILE A 406 -2.13 -9.30 -17.90
CA ILE A 406 -1.95 -9.42 -19.35
C ILE A 406 -1.87 -10.88 -19.77
N HIS A 407 -0.91 -11.63 -19.22
CA HIS A 407 -0.53 -12.96 -19.68
C HIS A 407 -1.53 -14.03 -19.22
N ASP A 408 -1.90 -14.03 -17.95
CA ASP A 408 -2.69 -15.11 -17.38
C ASP A 408 -4.19 -14.90 -17.56
N VAL A 409 -4.65 -13.64 -17.62
CA VAL A 409 -6.08 -13.32 -17.71
C VAL A 409 -6.48 -12.82 -19.11
N ALA A 410 -5.94 -11.68 -19.56
CA ALA A 410 -6.44 -11.02 -20.77
C ALA A 410 -6.07 -11.76 -22.04
N LEU A 411 -4.86 -12.30 -22.15
CA LEU A 411 -4.42 -13.08 -23.32
C LEU A 411 -5.29 -14.33 -23.54
N GLN A 412 -5.82 -14.90 -22.46
CA GLN A 412 -6.68 -16.08 -22.47
C GLN A 412 -8.18 -15.73 -22.47
N ASP A 413 -8.52 -14.43 -22.48
CA ASP A 413 -9.90 -13.90 -22.46
C ASP A 413 -10.74 -14.47 -21.31
N LEU A 414 -10.15 -14.58 -20.11
CA LEU A 414 -10.77 -15.19 -18.95
C LEU A 414 -11.74 -14.25 -18.24
N ASP A 415 -12.84 -14.81 -17.77
CA ASP A 415 -13.92 -14.10 -17.06
C ASP A 415 -13.51 -13.77 -15.61
N VAL A 416 -12.73 -12.71 -15.47
CA VAL A 416 -12.23 -12.18 -14.18
C VAL A 416 -12.64 -10.72 -14.03
N LEU A 417 -13.32 -10.38 -12.93
CA LEU A 417 -13.62 -9.00 -12.58
C LEU A 417 -12.56 -8.43 -11.63
N PHE A 418 -11.92 -7.36 -12.04
CA PHE A 418 -11.05 -6.54 -11.19
C PHE A 418 -11.85 -5.38 -10.58
N ALA A 419 -12.14 -5.45 -9.29
CA ALA A 419 -12.70 -4.35 -8.51
C ALA A 419 -11.55 -3.52 -7.94
N ILE A 420 -11.23 -2.41 -8.63
CA ILE A 420 -10.03 -1.61 -8.40
C ILE A 420 -10.39 -0.42 -7.51
N ASP A 421 -10.09 -0.55 -6.23
CA ASP A 421 -10.31 0.50 -5.23
C ASP A 421 -9.12 1.49 -5.20
N ARG A 422 -9.31 2.70 -4.67
CA ARG A 422 -8.30 3.77 -4.56
C ARG A 422 -7.74 4.20 -5.92
N ALA A 423 -8.57 4.21 -6.95
CA ALA A 423 -8.22 4.78 -8.24
C ALA A 423 -8.07 6.31 -8.16
N GLY A 424 -7.21 6.87 -8.99
CA GLY A 424 -6.91 8.30 -8.97
C GLY A 424 -6.09 8.72 -7.75
N VAL A 425 -6.23 9.98 -7.34
CA VAL A 425 -5.50 10.52 -6.18
C VAL A 425 -6.16 10.08 -4.87
N VAL A 426 -5.35 9.66 -3.91
CA VAL A 426 -5.83 9.13 -2.62
C VAL A 426 -5.56 10.05 -1.43
N GLY A 427 -4.66 11.02 -1.58
CA GLY A 427 -4.41 12.04 -0.56
C GLY A 427 -3.23 11.75 0.36
N PRO A 428 -3.43 11.58 1.70
CA PRO A 428 -2.35 11.67 2.70
C PRO A 428 -1.22 10.66 2.60
N ASP A 429 -1.38 9.57 1.86
CA ASP A 429 -0.34 8.56 1.65
C ASP A 429 0.57 8.89 0.43
N GLY A 430 0.22 9.93 -0.34
CA GLY A 430 1.04 10.48 -1.41
C GLY A 430 1.18 9.58 -2.63
N ALA A 431 2.24 9.83 -3.40
CA ALA A 431 2.50 9.19 -4.69
C ALA A 431 2.56 7.66 -4.63
N THR A 432 3.03 7.07 -3.53
CA THR A 432 3.16 5.62 -3.38
C THR A 432 1.82 4.87 -3.36
N HIS A 433 0.73 5.58 -2.99
CA HIS A 433 -0.60 4.99 -2.86
C HIS A 433 -1.62 5.54 -3.87
N ALA A 434 -1.23 6.52 -4.70
CA ALA A 434 -2.09 7.07 -5.74
C ALA A 434 -2.28 6.07 -6.88
N GLY A 435 -3.53 5.91 -7.34
CA GLY A 435 -3.91 5.10 -8.48
C GLY A 435 -3.88 5.90 -9.78
N SER A 436 -2.73 6.50 -10.09
CA SER A 436 -2.59 7.51 -11.15
C SER A 436 -2.49 6.93 -12.56
N PHE A 437 -2.33 5.60 -12.72
CA PHE A 437 -1.93 5.00 -14.00
C PHE A 437 -2.84 3.90 -14.50
N ASP A 438 -3.88 3.53 -13.76
CA ASP A 438 -4.70 2.36 -14.05
C ASP A 438 -5.43 2.46 -15.40
N LEU A 439 -6.01 3.61 -15.75
CA LEU A 439 -6.61 3.79 -17.07
C LEU A 439 -5.58 3.68 -18.20
N SER A 440 -4.38 4.23 -18.00
CA SER A 440 -3.32 4.22 -19.01
C SER A 440 -2.86 2.81 -19.36
N TYR A 441 -2.58 1.96 -18.37
CA TYR A 441 -2.09 0.62 -18.62
C TYR A 441 -3.20 -0.38 -18.94
N LEU A 442 -4.42 -0.23 -18.41
CA LEU A 442 -5.53 -1.15 -18.66
C LEU A 442 -6.09 -0.98 -20.08
N ARG A 443 -6.22 0.27 -20.58
CA ARG A 443 -6.80 0.50 -21.89
C ARG A 443 -5.95 -0.03 -23.06
N ALA A 444 -4.65 -0.19 -22.86
CA ALA A 444 -3.74 -0.74 -23.85
C ALA A 444 -3.91 -2.26 -24.06
N ILE A 445 -4.49 -2.97 -23.08
CA ILE A 445 -4.61 -4.43 -23.11
C ILE A 445 -5.80 -4.84 -23.99
N PRO A 446 -5.61 -5.75 -25.00
CA PRO A 446 -6.72 -6.31 -25.75
C PRO A 446 -7.78 -6.98 -24.85
N ASN A 447 -9.02 -7.02 -25.32
CA ASN A 447 -10.18 -7.67 -24.66
C ASN A 447 -10.60 -7.10 -23.30
N MET A 448 -9.83 -6.18 -22.68
CA MET A 448 -10.22 -5.55 -21.42
C MET A 448 -11.45 -4.66 -21.58
N LEU A 449 -12.47 -4.90 -20.76
CA LEU A 449 -13.55 -3.95 -20.50
C LEU A 449 -13.11 -3.01 -19.37
N VAL A 450 -13.02 -1.68 -19.61
CA VAL A 450 -12.53 -0.72 -18.61
C VAL A 450 -13.59 0.33 -18.33
N MET A 451 -14.04 0.41 -17.08
CA MET A 451 -15.15 1.24 -16.62
C MET A 451 -14.73 2.15 -15.45
N ALA A 452 -15.24 3.39 -15.48
CA ALA A 452 -14.98 4.41 -14.45
C ALA A 452 -16.31 5.07 -14.02
N PRO A 453 -16.89 4.67 -12.88
CA PRO A 453 -18.16 5.21 -12.40
C PRO A 453 -18.01 6.66 -11.93
N ALA A 454 -19.03 7.46 -12.22
CA ALA A 454 -19.10 8.84 -11.76
C ALA A 454 -19.68 8.96 -10.34
N ASP A 455 -20.51 8.01 -9.92
CA ASP A 455 -21.19 8.01 -8.62
C ASP A 455 -21.38 6.58 -8.07
N GLU A 456 -21.93 6.50 -6.87
CA GLU A 456 -22.14 5.27 -6.12
C GLU A 456 -23.08 4.29 -6.85
N ASN A 457 -24.14 4.79 -7.46
CA ASN A 457 -25.09 3.94 -8.18
C ASN A 457 -24.48 3.38 -9.48
N GLU A 458 -23.75 4.19 -10.22
CA GLU A 458 -23.00 3.71 -11.39
C GLU A 458 -21.94 2.67 -11.02
N CYS A 459 -21.27 2.83 -9.88
CA CYS A 459 -20.32 1.84 -9.39
C CYS A 459 -20.99 0.47 -9.27
N ARG A 460 -22.16 0.39 -8.64
CA ARG A 460 -22.93 -0.86 -8.52
C ARG A 460 -23.34 -1.44 -9.88
N LEU A 461 -23.85 -0.59 -10.78
CA LEU A 461 -24.25 -1.01 -12.13
C LEU A 461 -23.04 -1.53 -12.95
N MET A 462 -21.89 -0.84 -12.87
CA MET A 462 -20.67 -1.23 -13.58
C MET A 462 -20.08 -2.53 -13.02
N LEU A 463 -20.10 -2.73 -11.69
CA LEU A 463 -19.70 -4.00 -11.07
C LEU A 463 -20.58 -5.15 -11.57
N SER A 464 -21.90 -4.94 -11.67
CA SER A 464 -22.82 -5.94 -12.24
C SER A 464 -22.52 -6.19 -13.73
N THR A 465 -22.27 -5.14 -14.49
CA THR A 465 -21.96 -5.21 -15.95
C THR A 465 -20.65 -5.96 -16.18
N GLY A 466 -19.58 -5.61 -15.45
CA GLY A 466 -18.28 -6.27 -15.54
C GLY A 466 -18.33 -7.74 -15.12
N PHE A 467 -19.08 -8.06 -14.07
CA PHE A 467 -19.26 -9.45 -13.61
C PHE A 467 -20.04 -10.33 -14.60
N ARG A 468 -20.93 -9.75 -15.38
CA ARG A 468 -21.70 -10.46 -16.41
C ARG A 468 -21.02 -10.47 -17.79
N HIS A 469 -19.98 -9.67 -17.97
CA HIS A 469 -19.17 -9.67 -19.19
C HIS A 469 -18.41 -11.01 -19.32
N PRO A 470 -18.40 -11.66 -20.49
CA PRO A 470 -17.78 -12.98 -20.67
C PRO A 470 -16.26 -12.92 -20.91
N GLY A 471 -15.56 -11.92 -20.40
CA GLY A 471 -14.12 -11.71 -20.51
C GLY A 471 -13.59 -10.82 -19.40
N PRO A 472 -12.33 -10.39 -19.45
CA PRO A 472 -11.72 -9.60 -18.40
C PRO A 472 -12.34 -8.20 -18.31
N ALA A 473 -12.73 -7.81 -17.09
CA ALA A 473 -13.35 -6.53 -16.83
C ALA A 473 -12.72 -5.83 -15.62
N ALA A 474 -12.60 -4.51 -15.71
CA ALA A 474 -12.12 -3.65 -14.62
C ALA A 474 -13.13 -2.54 -14.33
N VAL A 475 -13.48 -2.39 -13.06
CA VAL A 475 -14.22 -1.24 -12.53
C VAL A 475 -13.31 -0.53 -11.55
N ARG A 476 -12.90 0.70 -11.90
CA ARG A 476 -12.02 1.50 -11.05
C ARG A 476 -12.78 2.62 -10.35
N TYR A 477 -12.68 2.73 -9.04
CA TYR A 477 -13.40 3.71 -8.23
C TYR A 477 -12.51 4.35 -7.17
N PRO A 478 -12.82 5.61 -6.76
CA PRO A 478 -11.96 6.37 -5.87
C PRO A 478 -12.11 5.94 -4.41
N ARG A 479 -11.16 6.36 -3.59
CA ARG A 479 -11.26 6.30 -2.13
C ARG A 479 -12.32 7.27 -1.62
N GLY A 480 -13.17 6.83 -0.69
CA GLY A 480 -14.11 7.68 0.04
C GLY A 480 -15.50 7.70 -0.54
N GLN A 481 -16.21 8.79 -0.29
CA GLN A 481 -17.60 8.97 -0.67
C GLN A 481 -17.70 9.72 -2.00
N GLY A 482 -18.75 9.43 -2.77
CA GLY A 482 -19.14 10.20 -3.93
C GLY A 482 -20.17 11.29 -3.59
N PRO A 483 -20.95 11.74 -4.58
CA PRO A 483 -21.95 12.78 -4.39
C PRO A 483 -23.08 12.37 -3.41
N GLY A 484 -23.25 11.09 -3.14
CA GLY A 484 -24.27 10.54 -2.23
C GLY A 484 -25.60 10.30 -2.93
N VAL A 485 -25.56 9.76 -4.14
CA VAL A 485 -26.77 9.36 -4.85
C VAL A 485 -27.37 8.10 -4.24
N MET A 486 -28.67 7.92 -4.43
CA MET A 486 -29.37 6.72 -3.99
C MET A 486 -28.88 5.51 -4.82
N VAL A 487 -28.39 4.48 -4.14
CA VAL A 487 -27.93 3.25 -4.77
C VAL A 487 -29.07 2.26 -4.88
N ALA A 488 -29.43 1.88 -6.12
CA ALA A 488 -30.44 0.87 -6.38
C ALA A 488 -29.94 -0.53 -5.93
N LYS A 489 -30.82 -1.33 -5.35
CA LYS A 489 -30.46 -2.72 -4.94
C LYS A 489 -30.39 -3.70 -6.10
N ALA A 490 -31.00 -3.37 -7.23
CA ALA A 490 -30.99 -4.22 -8.41
C ALA A 490 -29.58 -4.48 -8.93
N LEU A 491 -29.39 -5.63 -9.59
CA LEU A 491 -28.17 -6.04 -10.27
C LEU A 491 -28.26 -5.76 -11.77
N ASP A 492 -28.79 -4.58 -12.10
CA ASP A 492 -29.00 -4.14 -13.50
C ASP A 492 -27.67 -3.90 -14.20
N LEU A 493 -27.70 -3.94 -15.53
CA LEU A 493 -26.54 -3.81 -16.41
C LEU A 493 -26.57 -2.51 -17.18
N LEU A 494 -25.42 -1.94 -17.44
CA LEU A 494 -25.25 -0.84 -18.38
C LEU A 494 -24.97 -1.37 -19.79
N PRO A 495 -25.49 -0.71 -20.85
CA PRO A 495 -25.09 -1.01 -22.21
C PRO A 495 -23.61 -0.72 -22.39
N ILE A 496 -22.81 -1.77 -22.70
CA ILE A 496 -21.36 -1.65 -22.85
C ILE A 496 -21.00 -0.67 -23.97
N GLY A 497 -20.02 0.21 -23.69
CA GLY A 497 -19.56 1.23 -24.63
C GLY A 497 -20.56 2.36 -24.90
N LYS A 498 -21.55 2.57 -24.00
CA LYS A 498 -22.50 3.67 -24.07
C LYS A 498 -22.30 4.70 -22.99
N ALA A 499 -21.99 5.92 -23.42
CA ALA A 499 -21.92 7.10 -22.58
C ALA A 499 -23.34 7.65 -22.27
N GLU A 500 -23.40 8.52 -21.27
CA GLU A 500 -24.63 9.20 -20.91
C GLU A 500 -24.50 10.72 -21.07
N VAL A 501 -25.34 11.32 -21.89
CA VAL A 501 -25.41 12.77 -22.02
C VAL A 501 -26.21 13.33 -20.86
N ARG A 502 -25.53 13.89 -19.87
CA ARG A 502 -26.15 14.51 -18.68
C ARG A 502 -26.76 15.87 -18.98
N ARG A 503 -26.21 16.57 -19.96
CA ARG A 503 -26.69 17.90 -20.40
C ARG A 503 -26.34 18.07 -21.88
N ARG A 504 -27.30 18.56 -22.66
CA ARG A 504 -27.06 19.06 -24.00
C ARG A 504 -26.76 20.56 -23.92
N GLY A 505 -25.76 21.01 -24.66
CA GLY A 505 -25.34 22.40 -24.78
C GLY A 505 -24.75 22.68 -26.14
N GLY A 506 -24.08 23.80 -26.32
CA GLY A 506 -23.43 24.17 -27.58
C GLY A 506 -21.89 24.30 -27.45
N ARG A 507 -21.24 24.53 -28.55
CA ARG A 507 -19.84 24.89 -28.76
C ARG A 507 -18.80 23.93 -28.14
N LEU A 508 -18.84 23.62 -26.85
CA LEU A 508 -17.90 22.71 -26.17
C LEU A 508 -18.63 21.47 -25.65
N ALA A 509 -17.97 20.30 -25.72
CA ALA A 509 -18.41 19.09 -25.03
C ALA A 509 -17.37 18.65 -23.98
N PHE A 510 -17.85 18.50 -22.74
CA PHE A 510 -17.07 18.00 -21.63
C PHE A 510 -17.29 16.49 -21.55
N LEU A 511 -16.21 15.72 -21.74
CA LEU A 511 -16.19 14.26 -21.79
C LEU A 511 -15.52 13.78 -20.49
N VAL A 512 -16.29 13.39 -19.49
CA VAL A 512 -15.79 13.11 -18.15
C VAL A 512 -15.73 11.61 -17.90
N PHE A 513 -14.60 11.13 -17.40
CA PHE A 513 -14.36 9.74 -17.05
C PHE A 513 -14.21 9.63 -15.51
N GLY A 514 -15.21 9.03 -14.85
CA GLY A 514 -15.20 8.78 -13.43
C GLY A 514 -15.66 9.94 -12.53
N PRO A 515 -15.12 10.03 -11.29
CA PRO A 515 -15.74 10.78 -10.19
C PRO A 515 -15.65 12.30 -10.29
N LEU A 516 -14.96 12.85 -11.29
CA LEU A 516 -14.85 14.30 -11.49
C LEU A 516 -16.08 14.91 -12.20
N LEU A 517 -17.11 14.11 -12.49
CA LEU A 517 -18.34 14.57 -13.17
C LEU A 517 -19.05 15.67 -12.40
N ASP A 518 -19.09 15.57 -11.07
CA ASP A 518 -19.74 16.59 -10.21
C ASP A 518 -18.98 17.93 -10.30
N ALA A 519 -17.65 17.91 -10.19
CA ALA A 519 -16.81 19.11 -10.33
C ALA A 519 -16.95 19.76 -11.72
N ALA A 520 -17.07 18.94 -12.77
CA ALA A 520 -17.24 19.40 -14.15
C ALA A 520 -18.66 19.96 -14.43
N SER A 521 -19.68 19.50 -13.71
CA SER A 521 -21.09 19.80 -13.99
C SER A 521 -21.41 21.30 -13.86
N GLY A 522 -20.96 21.93 -12.76
CA GLY A 522 -21.13 23.36 -12.56
C GLY A 522 -20.43 24.20 -13.63
N VAL A 523 -19.23 23.81 -14.01
CA VAL A 523 -18.43 24.48 -15.04
C VAL A 523 -19.09 24.34 -16.41
N ALA A 524 -19.50 23.12 -16.77
CA ALA A 524 -20.21 22.88 -18.04
C ALA A 524 -21.50 23.71 -18.12
N ALA A 525 -22.19 23.91 -16.99
CA ALA A 525 -23.36 24.77 -16.91
C ALA A 525 -23.05 26.24 -17.20
N GLN A 526 -21.99 26.77 -16.57
CA GLN A 526 -21.55 28.16 -16.79
C GLN A 526 -21.15 28.44 -18.25
N TRP A 527 -20.56 27.46 -18.91
CA TRP A 527 -20.13 27.56 -20.30
C TRP A 527 -21.20 27.19 -21.31
N GLY A 528 -22.42 26.84 -20.88
CA GLY A 528 -23.47 26.36 -21.79
C GLY A 528 -23.04 25.13 -22.58
N ALA A 529 -22.08 24.34 -22.08
CA ALA A 529 -21.47 23.24 -22.76
C ALA A 529 -22.28 21.93 -22.64
N THR A 530 -22.11 21.00 -23.58
CA THR A 530 -22.57 19.62 -23.43
C THR A 530 -21.75 18.93 -22.34
N LEU A 531 -22.41 18.19 -21.41
CA LEU A 531 -21.76 17.38 -20.40
C LEU A 531 -22.08 15.91 -20.64
N VAL A 532 -21.04 15.11 -20.80
CA VAL A 532 -21.11 13.67 -21.04
C VAL A 532 -20.39 12.92 -19.92
N ASN A 533 -21.09 12.01 -19.29
CA ASN A 533 -20.49 10.95 -18.49
C ASN A 533 -20.09 9.81 -19.42
N MET A 534 -18.79 9.65 -19.67
CA MET A 534 -18.26 8.70 -20.64
C MET A 534 -18.38 7.24 -20.17
N ARG A 535 -18.41 6.97 -18.87
CA ARG A 535 -18.60 5.65 -18.27
C ARG A 535 -17.51 4.62 -18.63
N PHE A 536 -17.33 4.40 -19.94
CA PHE A 536 -16.43 3.39 -20.51
C PHE A 536 -15.19 4.06 -21.11
N VAL A 537 -14.03 3.65 -20.62
CA VAL A 537 -12.75 4.03 -21.21
C VAL A 537 -12.43 3.10 -22.39
N LYS A 538 -12.86 1.83 -22.26
CA LYS A 538 -12.77 0.82 -23.30
C LYS A 538 -13.94 -0.15 -23.21
N PRO A 539 -14.75 -0.30 -24.30
CA PRO A 539 -14.72 0.51 -25.52
C PRO A 539 -15.29 1.92 -25.31
N LEU A 540 -14.77 2.90 -26.05
CA LEU A 540 -15.37 4.25 -26.11
C LEU A 540 -16.71 4.25 -26.85
N ASP A 541 -17.61 5.18 -26.52
CA ASP A 541 -18.79 5.46 -27.34
C ASP A 541 -18.41 6.27 -28.60
N GLY A 542 -17.85 5.58 -29.60
CA GLY A 542 -17.42 6.20 -30.84
C GLY A 542 -18.56 6.86 -31.61
N ALA A 543 -19.78 6.31 -31.53
CA ALA A 543 -20.94 6.89 -32.23
C ALA A 543 -21.28 8.28 -31.65
N LEU A 544 -21.27 8.42 -30.32
CA LEU A 544 -21.49 9.72 -29.67
C LEU A 544 -20.34 10.70 -29.96
N LEU A 545 -19.09 10.25 -29.96
CA LEU A 545 -17.94 11.10 -30.30
C LEU A 545 -18.05 11.64 -31.72
N LEU A 546 -18.47 10.82 -32.69
CA LEU A 546 -18.72 11.24 -34.07
C LEU A 546 -19.90 12.22 -34.17
N GLU A 547 -20.98 12.02 -33.41
CA GLU A 547 -22.11 12.94 -33.35
C GLU A 547 -21.66 14.31 -32.84
N LEU A 548 -20.98 14.34 -31.69
CA LEU A 548 -20.55 15.57 -31.05
C LEU A 548 -19.49 16.32 -31.87
N SER A 549 -18.59 15.61 -32.55
CA SER A 549 -17.56 16.23 -33.38
C SER A 549 -18.09 17.05 -34.56
N ARG A 550 -19.32 16.75 -35.01
CA ARG A 550 -19.99 17.51 -36.08
C ARG A 550 -20.66 18.77 -35.62
N SER A 551 -20.95 18.90 -34.33
CA SER A 551 -21.77 19.97 -33.76
C SER A 551 -21.06 20.85 -32.75
N HIS A 552 -19.85 20.48 -32.34
CA HIS A 552 -19.08 21.19 -31.32
C HIS A 552 -17.75 21.71 -31.89
N GLU A 553 -17.25 22.81 -31.31
CA GLU A 553 -16.00 23.48 -31.70
C GLU A 553 -14.78 22.96 -30.97
N GLY A 554 -14.97 22.17 -29.90
CA GLY A 554 -13.89 21.59 -29.11
C GLY A 554 -14.37 20.62 -28.06
N PHE A 555 -13.48 19.73 -27.65
CA PHE A 555 -13.72 18.80 -26.56
C PHE A 555 -12.81 19.09 -25.35
N VAL A 556 -13.34 18.85 -24.16
CA VAL A 556 -12.61 18.86 -22.90
C VAL A 556 -12.74 17.46 -22.31
N THR A 557 -11.64 16.69 -22.24
CA THR A 557 -11.64 15.42 -21.51
C THR A 557 -11.18 15.65 -20.07
N ILE A 558 -11.82 14.97 -19.12
CA ILE A 558 -11.52 15.11 -17.69
C ILE A 558 -11.43 13.73 -17.06
N GLU A 559 -10.30 13.45 -16.42
CA GLU A 559 -10.01 12.16 -15.76
C GLU A 559 -9.13 12.34 -14.52
N ASP A 560 -9.24 11.48 -13.51
CA ASP A 560 -8.33 11.43 -12.36
C ASP A 560 -7.24 10.36 -12.55
N ASN A 561 -6.62 10.37 -13.71
CA ASN A 561 -5.53 9.52 -14.16
C ASN A 561 -4.47 10.35 -14.88
N ALA A 562 -3.27 9.81 -15.07
CA ALA A 562 -2.26 10.48 -15.89
C ALA A 562 -2.82 10.82 -17.29
N ILE A 563 -2.59 12.04 -17.76
CA ILE A 563 -2.99 12.47 -19.12
C ILE A 563 -2.37 11.54 -20.17
N ILE A 564 -1.08 11.21 -19.97
CA ILE A 564 -0.31 10.36 -20.88
C ILE A 564 -0.90 8.95 -20.91
N GLY A 565 -1.40 8.56 -22.08
CA GLY A 565 -2.00 7.26 -22.30
C GLY A 565 -3.36 7.04 -21.62
N GLY A 566 -3.93 8.05 -20.95
CA GLY A 566 -5.21 7.98 -20.24
C GLY A 566 -6.44 7.97 -21.17
N ALA A 567 -7.61 8.23 -20.60
CA ALA A 567 -8.88 8.26 -21.31
C ALA A 567 -8.96 9.41 -22.32
N GLY A 568 -8.40 10.58 -21.99
CA GLY A 568 -8.29 11.70 -22.91
C GLY A 568 -7.43 11.38 -24.13
N SER A 569 -6.34 10.62 -23.93
CA SER A 569 -5.51 10.10 -25.03
C SER A 569 -6.32 9.15 -25.94
N ALA A 570 -7.20 8.30 -25.37
CA ALA A 570 -8.07 7.43 -26.18
C ALA A 570 -9.03 8.25 -27.08
N VAL A 571 -9.56 9.36 -26.57
CA VAL A 571 -10.39 10.29 -27.37
C VAL A 571 -9.56 10.93 -28.49
N ALA A 572 -8.33 11.38 -28.21
CA ALA A 572 -7.42 11.94 -29.21
C ALA A 572 -7.10 10.94 -30.32
N GLU A 573 -6.75 9.70 -29.97
CA GLU A 573 -6.50 8.60 -30.89
C GLU A 573 -7.72 8.28 -31.75
N PHE A 574 -8.91 8.28 -31.13
CA PHE A 574 -10.17 8.04 -31.85
C PHE A 574 -10.41 9.13 -32.90
N LEU A 575 -10.28 10.42 -32.53
CA LEU A 575 -10.47 11.55 -33.45
C LEU A 575 -9.45 11.50 -34.61
N ALA A 576 -8.17 11.27 -34.29
CA ALA A 576 -7.11 11.17 -35.28
C ALA A 576 -7.34 9.99 -36.26
N GLY A 577 -7.74 8.83 -35.74
CA GLY A 577 -8.07 7.64 -36.55
C GLY A 577 -9.25 7.83 -37.51
N HIS A 578 -10.13 8.80 -37.21
CA HIS A 578 -11.27 9.18 -38.06
C HIS A 578 -11.00 10.42 -38.93
N GLY A 579 -9.77 10.97 -38.91
CA GLY A 579 -9.41 12.17 -39.67
C GLY A 579 -10.10 13.46 -39.14
N ILE A 580 -10.55 13.46 -37.90
CA ILE A 580 -11.24 14.59 -37.29
C ILE A 580 -10.22 15.52 -36.62
N CYS A 581 -10.12 16.75 -37.15
CA CYS A 581 -9.28 17.81 -36.54
C CYS A 581 -10.16 18.73 -35.70
N LEU A 582 -10.30 18.40 -34.40
CA LEU A 582 -11.08 19.16 -33.45
C LEU A 582 -10.16 19.58 -32.26
N PRO A 583 -10.20 20.85 -31.82
CA PRO A 583 -9.48 21.28 -30.63
C PRO A 583 -9.84 20.42 -29.41
N LEU A 584 -8.84 19.86 -28.78
CA LEU A 584 -8.99 19.00 -27.60
C LEU A 584 -8.18 19.58 -26.43
N LEU A 585 -8.82 19.76 -25.28
CA LEU A 585 -8.18 20.03 -24.00
C LEU A 585 -8.27 18.77 -23.14
N GLN A 586 -7.13 18.26 -22.72
CA GLN A 586 -7.06 17.10 -21.84
C GLN A 586 -6.73 17.54 -20.41
N LEU A 587 -7.63 17.31 -19.47
CA LEU A 587 -7.46 17.57 -18.05
C LEU A 587 -7.32 16.24 -17.29
N GLY A 588 -6.20 16.08 -16.61
CA GLY A 588 -5.84 14.89 -15.86
C GLY A 588 -4.61 15.16 -15.01
N LEU A 589 -4.03 14.08 -14.45
CA LEU A 589 -2.82 14.20 -13.64
C LEU A 589 -1.62 14.52 -14.55
N PRO A 590 -0.84 15.56 -14.22
CA PRO A 590 0.33 15.95 -14.99
C PRO A 590 1.48 14.92 -14.86
N ASP A 591 2.51 15.05 -15.73
CA ASP A 591 3.72 14.23 -15.70
C ASP A 591 4.64 14.61 -14.53
N GLN A 592 4.13 14.39 -13.31
CA GLN A 592 4.86 14.63 -12.06
C GLN A 592 4.31 13.77 -10.92
N TRP A 593 5.16 13.45 -9.93
CA TRP A 593 4.71 12.82 -8.70
C TRP A 593 3.99 13.83 -7.81
N LEU A 594 2.78 13.47 -7.34
CA LEU A 594 1.99 14.34 -6.48
C LEU A 594 2.37 14.13 -5.01
N GLU A 595 2.61 15.23 -4.31
CA GLU A 595 2.95 15.23 -2.89
C GLU A 595 1.75 14.80 -2.02
N HIS A 596 2.05 14.30 -0.82
CA HIS A 596 1.04 13.92 0.16
C HIS A 596 0.31 15.14 0.73
N MET A 597 -1.01 15.14 0.63
CA MET A 597 -1.90 16.16 1.17
C MET A 597 -3.33 15.60 1.22
N ARG A 598 -4.33 16.38 1.58
CA ARG A 598 -5.72 15.92 1.46
C ARG A 598 -6.11 15.75 -0.02
N ARG A 599 -7.02 14.83 -0.31
CA ARG A 599 -7.43 14.51 -1.69
C ARG A 599 -7.92 15.75 -2.45
N GLU A 600 -8.74 16.58 -1.80
CA GLU A 600 -9.29 17.81 -2.37
C GLU A 600 -8.20 18.82 -2.70
N GLU A 601 -7.22 18.98 -1.81
CA GLU A 601 -6.05 19.84 -2.03
C GLU A 601 -5.19 19.34 -3.20
N MET A 602 -5.05 18.01 -3.32
CA MET A 602 -4.30 17.39 -4.40
C MET A 602 -4.98 17.63 -5.76
N LEU A 603 -6.31 17.46 -5.85
CA LEU A 603 -7.07 17.78 -7.06
C LEU A 603 -6.96 19.25 -7.43
N ALA A 604 -7.10 20.14 -6.46
CA ALA A 604 -6.96 21.59 -6.68
C ALA A 604 -5.54 21.97 -7.14
N SER A 605 -4.50 21.32 -6.59
CA SER A 605 -3.10 21.61 -6.97
C SER A 605 -2.77 21.29 -8.43
N VAL A 606 -3.55 20.43 -9.07
CA VAL A 606 -3.39 20.05 -10.48
C VAL A 606 -4.53 20.55 -11.37
N GLY A 607 -5.38 21.45 -10.86
CA GLY A 607 -6.45 22.06 -11.63
C GLY A 607 -7.62 21.15 -11.98
N LEU A 608 -7.86 20.11 -11.18
CA LEU A 608 -8.95 19.13 -11.35
C LEU A 608 -10.15 19.38 -10.41
N ASP A 609 -10.12 20.46 -9.65
CA ASP A 609 -11.31 20.98 -8.99
C ASP A 609 -12.13 21.88 -9.95
N ALA A 610 -13.33 22.29 -9.55
CA ALA A 610 -14.21 23.09 -10.41
C ALA A 610 -13.55 24.42 -10.86
N ALA A 611 -12.80 25.07 -9.97
CA ALA A 611 -12.11 26.33 -10.30
C ALA A 611 -10.97 26.11 -11.31
N GLY A 612 -10.16 25.08 -11.12
CA GLY A 612 -9.08 24.73 -12.02
C GLY A 612 -9.57 24.32 -13.41
N ILE A 613 -10.65 23.52 -13.47
CA ILE A 613 -11.30 23.15 -14.74
C ILE A 613 -11.78 24.40 -15.46
N ALA A 614 -12.49 25.32 -14.76
CA ALA A 614 -13.00 26.55 -15.34
C ALA A 614 -11.87 27.44 -15.90
N ASN A 615 -10.78 27.60 -15.14
CA ASN A 615 -9.60 28.37 -15.54
C ASN A 615 -8.94 27.77 -16.80
N SER A 616 -8.72 26.47 -16.84
CA SER A 616 -8.11 25.78 -17.99
C SER A 616 -8.95 25.92 -19.27
N VAL A 617 -10.29 25.84 -19.13
CA VAL A 617 -11.20 26.06 -20.25
C VAL A 617 -11.17 27.51 -20.71
N ALA A 618 -11.14 28.47 -19.78
CA ALA A 618 -11.05 29.89 -20.08
C ALA A 618 -9.74 30.27 -20.80
N GLU A 619 -8.64 29.70 -20.34
CA GLU A 619 -7.32 29.88 -20.97
C GLU A 619 -7.28 29.31 -22.39
N ARG A 620 -7.86 28.13 -22.60
CA ARG A 620 -7.87 27.46 -23.91
C ARG A 620 -8.81 28.13 -24.92
N TRP A 621 -9.95 28.67 -24.48
CA TRP A 621 -10.96 29.33 -25.32
C TRP A 621 -11.36 30.69 -24.80
N PRO A 622 -10.45 31.67 -24.75
CA PRO A 622 -10.76 33.01 -24.20
C PRO A 622 -11.84 33.74 -25.00
N GLN A 623 -12.00 33.43 -26.29
CA GLN A 623 -13.03 34.02 -27.16
C GLN A 623 -14.45 33.55 -26.82
N LEU A 624 -14.60 32.44 -26.07
CA LEU A 624 -15.92 31.93 -25.68
C LEU A 624 -16.43 32.51 -24.36
N GLN A 625 -15.59 33.11 -23.55
CA GLN A 625 -15.95 33.74 -22.28
C GLN A 625 -16.91 34.97 -22.42
N LYS A 626 -16.91 35.63 -23.57
CA LYS A 626 -17.63 36.89 -23.77
C LYS A 626 -19.14 36.75 -24.03
N ILE A 627 -19.71 35.54 -23.91
CA ILE A 627 -21.11 35.24 -24.29
C ILE A 627 -21.97 34.79 -23.09
N ALA A 628 -21.39 34.75 -21.86
CA ALA A 628 -22.10 34.36 -20.64
C ALA A 628 -22.68 35.61 -19.91
#